data_72aa545b276fd0625a44f8d350ed92ae
#
_entry.id   72aa545b276fd0625a44f8d350ed92ae
#
_cell.length_a   1.000
_cell.length_b   1.000
_cell.length_c   1.000
_cell.angle_alpha   90.00
_cell.angle_beta   90.00
_cell.angle_gamma   90.00
#
_symmetry.space_group_name_H-M   'P 1'
#
loop_
_entity.id
_entity.type
_entity.pdbx_description
1 polymer ?
#
loop_
_entity_poly.entity_id
_entity_poly.type
_entity_poly.pdbx_seq_one_letter_code
_entity_poly.pdbx_strand_id
1 'polypeptide(L)'
;MKKLVAAVMAIAVFAGMAMANDYDVVILNGRVMDPETSFDGIRNVGVKDGEIVTITKKEITGKETIDANGLVVAPGFIDTQSHSAGSLWGVRAMLRDGVTTPLDFEIGAINVGAWYAEREGKWPVNMGIVAAEELHRMRVLDKMPLPDPVDVWRLGELRGKSYEENDIPDWAVTQPDLEQLNAILAGLDEELRVGALGIGSTVGYMSEGVSTFELFQTQKVAANYGRTFAAHVRFLGNTLPPNEGTLGGLEEIANGVALNQPFLLSHNNNYGWWEIEERLKLLRAQGYNAWSEYYPYTAGSSTIGAEFLKPDKIGPTGMSYERMLNPQTGEFMNREEYDRIVADDPGFMIVAFLDSREPWLPMWLTVPHMTVASDAMPPVDAEGNYLKGDDSYEKFSGHPRTVATHAKVLRLGRENDISLLHTLSQLSYWSALHLGDAGLESMKVRGRMQEGMVADITIFDPETVKDNATYTTGENGLPSTGIPYVLVNGTIVVKDSKVLKGVNPGQPIRYPIESNGRFKPLEKKTYLRTLIGQEYINLEDETMGSEHAFEK
;
A
#
# COMPACT_ATOMS: atom_id res chain seq x y z
N MET A 1 -53.98 66.25 -45.87
CA MET A 1 -53.06 65.28 -46.45
C MET A 1 -51.71 65.39 -45.73
N LYS A 2 -51.47 64.65 -44.78
CA LYS A 2 -50.13 64.51 -44.15
C LYS A 2 -49.91 63.01 -43.84
N LYS A 3 -49.00 62.40 -44.55
CA LYS A 3 -48.60 61.02 -44.33
C LYS A 3 -47.63 60.95 -43.11
N LEU A 4 -48.02 60.19 -42.10
CA LEU A 4 -47.17 59.84 -40.98
C LEU A 4 -46.36 58.58 -41.36
N VAL A 5 -45.03 58.69 -41.36
CA VAL A 5 -44.12 57.57 -41.53
C VAL A 5 -43.75 57.12 -40.14
N ALA A 6 -44.16 55.91 -39.73
CA ALA A 6 -43.73 55.28 -38.47
C ALA A 6 -42.48 54.47 -38.76
N ALA A 7 -41.37 54.88 -38.14
CA ALA A 7 -40.15 54.12 -38.13
C ALA A 7 -40.21 53.08 -36.99
N VAL A 8 -40.20 51.80 -37.34
CA VAL A 8 -40.07 50.68 -36.37
C VAL A 8 -38.57 50.44 -36.12
N MET A 9 -38.10 50.80 -34.92
CA MET A 9 -36.79 50.44 -34.44
C MET A 9 -36.82 48.98 -33.93
N ALA A 10 -36.21 48.07 -34.66
CA ALA A 10 -36.00 46.71 -34.21
C ALA A 10 -34.79 46.69 -33.20
N ILE A 11 -35.06 46.55 -31.91
CA ILE A 11 -34.05 46.29 -30.88
C ILE A 11 -33.73 44.81 -30.96
N ALA A 12 -32.57 44.49 -31.53
CA ALA A 12 -32.00 43.15 -31.44
C ALA A 12 -31.48 42.94 -30.02
N VAL A 13 -32.25 42.20 -29.22
CA VAL A 13 -31.80 41.70 -27.92
C VAL A 13 -30.86 40.51 -28.22
N PHE A 14 -29.55 40.74 -28.17
CA PHE A 14 -28.58 39.66 -28.03
C PHE A 14 -28.76 39.07 -26.62
N ALA A 15 -29.61 38.07 -26.51
CA ALA A 15 -29.56 37.16 -25.38
C ALA A 15 -28.23 36.38 -25.51
N GLY A 16 -27.23 36.80 -24.77
CA GLY A 16 -26.05 35.97 -24.54
C GLY A 16 -26.54 34.66 -23.91
N MET A 17 -26.65 33.61 -24.71
CA MET A 17 -26.72 32.25 -24.15
C MET A 17 -25.46 32.09 -23.33
N ALA A 18 -25.58 32.11 -22.01
CA ALA A 18 -24.57 31.53 -21.15
C ALA A 18 -24.42 30.07 -21.61
N MET A 19 -23.35 29.77 -22.30
CA MET A 19 -23.02 28.38 -22.62
C MET A 19 -22.95 27.64 -21.29
N ALA A 20 -23.88 26.73 -21.08
CA ALA A 20 -23.79 25.85 -19.91
C ALA A 20 -22.44 25.11 -20.02
N ASN A 21 -21.64 25.22 -18.99
CA ASN A 21 -20.41 24.44 -18.94
C ASN A 21 -20.77 22.95 -19.00
N ASP A 22 -20.33 22.27 -20.05
CA ASP A 22 -20.68 20.86 -20.28
C ASP A 22 -20.02 19.94 -19.25
N TYR A 23 -18.88 20.39 -18.64
CA TYR A 23 -18.06 19.61 -17.73
C TYR A 23 -17.79 20.35 -16.41
N ASP A 24 -17.53 19.60 -15.35
CA ASP A 24 -17.10 20.17 -14.07
C ASP A 24 -15.64 20.62 -14.15
N VAL A 25 -14.77 19.78 -14.72
CA VAL A 25 -13.36 20.09 -14.98
C VAL A 25 -13.04 19.73 -16.43
N VAL A 26 -12.30 20.62 -17.12
CA VAL A 26 -11.69 20.30 -18.41
C VAL A 26 -10.16 20.41 -18.29
N ILE A 27 -9.46 19.41 -18.85
CA ILE A 27 -8.00 19.39 -18.97
C ILE A 27 -7.69 19.53 -20.45
N LEU A 28 -7.08 20.63 -20.83
CA LEU A 28 -6.84 20.99 -22.23
C LEU A 28 -5.38 20.75 -22.62
N ASN A 29 -5.16 20.37 -23.90
CA ASN A 29 -3.86 20.28 -24.54
C ASN A 29 -2.88 19.29 -23.90
N GLY A 30 -3.33 18.38 -23.04
CA GLY A 30 -2.48 17.46 -22.32
C GLY A 30 -2.06 16.23 -23.15
N ARG A 31 -0.87 15.72 -22.90
CA ARG A 31 -0.44 14.40 -23.38
C ARG A 31 -1.11 13.33 -22.54
N VAL A 32 -2.28 12.87 -23.00
CA VAL A 32 -3.04 11.81 -22.32
C VAL A 32 -2.35 10.47 -22.58
N MET A 33 -2.06 9.75 -21.51
CA MET A 33 -1.43 8.44 -21.57
C MET A 33 -2.28 7.41 -20.81
N ASP A 34 -2.68 6.34 -21.51
CA ASP A 34 -3.40 5.21 -20.93
C ASP A 34 -2.58 3.93 -21.03
N PRO A 35 -2.10 3.39 -19.91
CA PRO A 35 -1.24 2.21 -19.92
C PRO A 35 -1.94 0.92 -20.39
N GLU A 36 -3.26 0.78 -20.17
CA GLU A 36 -4.01 -0.41 -20.60
C GLU A 36 -4.08 -0.53 -22.12
N THR A 37 -4.47 0.54 -22.80
CA THR A 37 -4.62 0.55 -24.27
C THR A 37 -3.36 0.96 -25.00
N SER A 38 -2.30 1.29 -24.27
CA SER A 38 -1.06 1.88 -24.80
C SER A 38 -1.30 3.20 -25.56
N PHE A 39 -2.35 3.91 -25.20
CA PHE A 39 -2.66 5.20 -25.81
C PHE A 39 -1.69 6.28 -25.33
N ASP A 40 -1.18 7.07 -26.28
CA ASP A 40 -0.30 8.22 -26.03
C ASP A 40 -0.60 9.32 -27.07
N GLY A 41 -1.11 10.45 -26.63
CA GLY A 41 -1.43 11.53 -27.57
C GLY A 41 -2.05 12.76 -26.96
N ILE A 42 -1.88 13.91 -27.62
CA ILE A 42 -2.45 15.17 -27.18
C ILE A 42 -3.99 15.14 -27.31
N ARG A 43 -4.67 15.34 -26.19
CA ARG A 43 -6.14 15.36 -26.09
C ARG A 43 -6.61 16.37 -25.05
N ASN A 44 -7.88 16.73 -25.16
CA ASN A 44 -8.66 17.39 -24.13
C ASN A 44 -9.49 16.34 -23.39
N VAL A 45 -9.56 16.45 -22.07
CA VAL A 45 -10.30 15.55 -21.18
C VAL A 45 -11.42 16.33 -20.51
N GLY A 46 -12.65 15.85 -20.63
CA GLY A 46 -13.82 16.40 -19.93
C GLY A 46 -14.21 15.48 -18.79
N VAL A 47 -14.27 16.05 -17.58
CA VAL A 47 -14.66 15.35 -16.36
C VAL A 47 -16.01 15.88 -15.88
N LYS A 48 -16.93 14.97 -15.53
CA LYS A 48 -18.25 15.30 -15.02
C LYS A 48 -18.71 14.26 -14.01
N ASP A 49 -19.29 14.71 -12.90
CA ASP A 49 -19.83 13.85 -11.85
C ASP A 49 -18.82 12.78 -11.36
N GLY A 50 -17.53 13.14 -11.32
CA GLY A 50 -16.44 12.27 -10.85
C GLY A 50 -15.85 11.34 -11.91
N GLU A 51 -16.38 11.32 -13.14
CA GLU A 51 -15.96 10.41 -14.21
C GLU A 51 -15.32 11.15 -15.39
N ILE A 52 -14.45 10.46 -16.12
CA ILE A 52 -13.94 10.88 -17.42
C ILE A 52 -15.02 10.59 -18.44
N VAL A 53 -15.73 11.63 -18.90
CA VAL A 53 -16.85 11.46 -19.83
C VAL A 53 -16.47 11.70 -21.28
N THR A 54 -15.31 12.33 -21.54
CA THR A 54 -14.80 12.49 -22.91
C THR A 54 -13.28 12.64 -22.96
N ILE A 55 -12.68 12.06 -23.99
CA ILE A 55 -11.27 12.27 -24.38
C ILE A 55 -11.23 12.60 -25.86
N THR A 56 -10.99 13.87 -26.21
CA THR A 56 -11.23 14.37 -27.56
C THR A 56 -10.14 15.33 -28.05
N LYS A 57 -10.08 15.54 -29.38
CA LYS A 57 -9.32 16.65 -30.01
C LYS A 57 -10.13 17.94 -30.14
N LYS A 58 -11.46 17.89 -29.90
CA LYS A 58 -12.33 19.06 -30.02
C LYS A 58 -12.14 19.99 -28.84
N GLU A 59 -12.34 21.26 -29.03
CA GLU A 59 -12.45 22.23 -27.94
C GLU A 59 -13.65 21.88 -27.06
N ILE A 60 -13.46 21.94 -25.75
CA ILE A 60 -14.47 21.70 -24.73
C ILE A 60 -14.37 22.76 -23.64
N THR A 61 -15.45 23.02 -22.93
CA THR A 61 -15.52 24.03 -21.86
C THR A 61 -16.04 23.42 -20.57
N GLY A 62 -15.57 23.89 -19.44
CA GLY A 62 -15.97 23.40 -18.12
C GLY A 62 -16.02 24.52 -17.08
N LYS A 63 -16.49 24.19 -15.89
CA LYS A 63 -16.52 25.14 -14.76
C LYS A 63 -15.10 25.51 -14.32
N GLU A 64 -14.22 24.51 -14.23
CA GLU A 64 -12.78 24.65 -13.96
C GLU A 64 -12.00 24.22 -15.21
N THR A 65 -10.93 24.94 -15.53
CA THR A 65 -10.07 24.65 -16.68
C THR A 65 -8.62 24.50 -16.23
N ILE A 66 -7.97 23.40 -16.64
CA ILE A 66 -6.54 23.15 -16.50
C ILE A 66 -5.93 23.16 -17.89
N ASP A 67 -4.98 24.04 -18.17
CA ASP A 67 -4.14 23.95 -19.38
C ASP A 67 -2.95 23.03 -19.07
N ALA A 68 -2.95 21.85 -19.67
CA ALA A 68 -1.91 20.84 -19.52
C ALA A 68 -0.92 20.81 -20.69
N ASN A 69 -0.78 21.93 -21.40
CA ASN A 69 0.18 22.01 -22.50
C ASN A 69 1.61 21.68 -22.03
N GLY A 70 2.26 20.72 -22.66
CA GLY A 70 3.58 20.21 -22.28
C GLY A 70 3.57 19.23 -21.11
N LEU A 71 2.41 18.97 -20.48
CA LEU A 71 2.27 18.05 -19.35
C LEU A 71 1.68 16.71 -19.79
N VAL A 72 2.00 15.66 -19.04
CA VAL A 72 1.37 14.34 -19.11
C VAL A 72 0.12 14.33 -18.24
N VAL A 73 -0.97 13.79 -18.78
CA VAL A 73 -2.22 13.52 -18.08
C VAL A 73 -2.36 12.00 -17.97
N ALA A 74 -2.11 11.46 -16.78
CA ALA A 74 -2.03 10.04 -16.49
C ALA A 74 -3.07 9.64 -15.43
N PRO A 75 -3.39 8.33 -15.32
CA PRO A 75 -4.20 7.88 -14.19
C PRO A 75 -3.50 8.19 -12.87
N GLY A 76 -4.27 8.52 -11.85
CA GLY A 76 -3.77 8.75 -10.49
C GLY A 76 -3.04 7.53 -9.96
N PHE A 77 -1.94 7.76 -9.24
CA PHE A 77 -1.10 6.66 -8.75
C PHE A 77 -1.79 5.90 -7.63
N ILE A 78 -1.57 4.59 -7.62
CA ILE A 78 -2.11 3.64 -6.64
C ILE A 78 -0.94 3.04 -5.89
N ASP A 79 -0.87 3.33 -4.60
CA ASP A 79 0.15 2.81 -3.69
C ASP A 79 -0.47 1.68 -2.85
N THR A 80 -0.01 0.46 -3.05
CA THR A 80 -0.57 -0.73 -2.39
C THR A 80 -0.04 -0.95 -0.98
N GLN A 81 1.03 -0.22 -0.57
CA GLN A 81 1.62 -0.38 0.74
C GLN A 81 2.00 0.98 1.34
N SER A 82 1.05 1.58 2.07
CA SER A 82 1.25 2.87 2.68
C SER A 82 0.76 2.92 4.13
N HIS A 83 1.69 2.83 5.08
CA HIS A 83 1.40 2.90 6.51
C HIS A 83 1.19 4.32 7.01
N SER A 84 1.43 5.34 6.19
CA SER A 84 1.21 6.75 6.54
C SER A 84 -0.16 7.29 6.12
N ALA A 85 -0.96 6.52 5.37
CA ALA A 85 -2.27 6.92 4.87
C ALA A 85 -3.32 7.15 5.96
N GLY A 86 -3.09 6.67 7.20
CA GLY A 86 -3.90 6.97 8.37
C GLY A 86 -3.74 8.40 8.90
N SER A 87 -2.75 9.15 8.42
CA SER A 87 -2.39 10.51 8.85
C SER A 87 -2.71 11.54 7.76
N LEU A 88 -3.33 12.69 8.13
CA LEU A 88 -3.56 13.79 7.18
C LEU A 88 -2.24 14.39 6.65
N TRP A 89 -1.17 14.36 7.44
CA TRP A 89 0.14 14.79 6.98
C TRP A 89 0.68 13.84 5.90
N GLY A 90 0.62 12.53 6.16
CA GLY A 90 1.04 11.50 5.21
C GLY A 90 0.26 11.59 3.90
N VAL A 91 -1.05 11.74 3.97
CA VAL A 91 -1.91 11.91 2.79
C VAL A 91 -1.53 13.18 1.99
N ARG A 92 -1.20 14.29 2.66
CA ARG A 92 -0.70 15.50 1.97
C ARG A 92 0.62 15.25 1.24
N ALA A 93 1.52 14.51 1.85
CA ALA A 93 2.80 14.14 1.23
C ALA A 93 2.57 13.27 -0.02
N MET A 94 1.70 12.28 0.08
CA MET A 94 1.34 11.38 -1.02
C MET A 94 0.66 12.10 -2.18
N LEU A 95 -0.26 13.02 -1.91
CA LEU A 95 -0.87 13.85 -2.96
C LEU A 95 0.17 14.68 -3.72
N ARG A 96 1.23 15.16 -3.03
CA ARG A 96 2.34 15.87 -3.67
C ARG A 96 3.22 14.94 -4.51
N ASP A 97 3.15 13.63 -4.27
CA ASP A 97 3.82 12.58 -5.04
C ASP A 97 2.91 11.94 -6.12
N GLY A 98 1.68 12.47 -6.28
CA GLY A 98 0.74 12.04 -7.33
C GLY A 98 -0.15 10.87 -6.96
N VAL A 99 -0.12 10.40 -5.72
CA VAL A 99 -0.94 9.28 -5.25
C VAL A 99 -2.36 9.75 -4.97
N THR A 100 -3.33 9.11 -5.63
CA THR A 100 -4.77 9.33 -5.43
C THR A 100 -5.43 8.25 -4.58
N THR A 101 -4.78 7.09 -4.51
CA THR A 101 -5.35 5.90 -3.87
C THR A 101 -4.26 5.16 -3.08
N PRO A 102 -3.91 5.64 -1.88
CA PRO A 102 -3.08 4.89 -0.95
C PRO A 102 -3.89 3.78 -0.28
N LEU A 103 -3.33 2.59 -0.28
CA LEU A 103 -3.86 1.38 0.35
C LEU A 103 -2.82 0.84 1.33
N ASP A 104 -3.24 0.02 2.27
CA ASP A 104 -2.34 -0.75 3.12
C ASP A 104 -2.65 -2.23 3.00
N PHE A 105 -1.76 -2.98 2.33
CA PHE A 105 -1.87 -4.41 2.13
C PHE A 105 -0.95 -5.24 3.04
N GLU A 106 -0.10 -4.62 3.86
CA GLU A 106 0.82 -5.38 4.72
C GLU A 106 0.39 -5.42 6.18
N ILE A 107 0.23 -4.27 6.81
CA ILE A 107 -0.04 -4.21 8.25
C ILE A 107 -1.53 -4.27 8.54
N GLY A 108 -2.31 -3.35 7.98
CA GLY A 108 -3.76 -3.37 8.14
C GLY A 108 -4.30 -2.72 9.40
N ALA A 109 -5.55 -3.05 9.74
CA ALA A 109 -6.26 -2.51 10.89
C ALA A 109 -7.12 -3.57 11.60
N ILE A 110 -7.58 -3.23 12.81
CA ILE A 110 -8.67 -3.90 13.51
C ILE A 110 -9.87 -2.95 13.57
N ASN A 111 -11.08 -3.50 13.53
CA ASN A 111 -12.33 -2.79 13.38
C ASN A 111 -12.35 -1.94 12.10
N VAL A 112 -12.08 -2.62 10.98
CA VAL A 112 -12.02 -2.02 9.65
C VAL A 112 -13.31 -1.28 9.30
N GLY A 113 -14.46 -1.73 9.78
CA GLY A 113 -15.74 -1.03 9.59
C GLY A 113 -15.73 0.37 10.19
N ALA A 114 -15.28 0.52 11.42
CA ALA A 114 -15.14 1.82 12.09
C ALA A 114 -14.03 2.67 11.45
N TRP A 115 -12.92 2.04 11.04
CA TRP A 115 -11.82 2.71 10.34
C TRP A 115 -12.29 3.43 9.07
N TYR A 116 -13.15 2.79 8.25
CA TYR A 116 -13.76 3.44 7.09
C TYR A 116 -14.72 4.56 7.49
N ALA A 117 -15.59 4.31 8.48
CA ALA A 117 -16.60 5.29 8.92
C ALA A 117 -15.98 6.58 9.47
N GLU A 118 -14.84 6.52 10.12
CA GLU A 118 -14.11 7.71 10.61
C GLU A 118 -13.58 8.59 9.49
N ARG A 119 -13.31 8.02 8.31
CA ARG A 119 -12.63 8.68 7.19
C ARG A 119 -13.55 9.07 6.05
N GLU A 120 -14.66 8.41 5.88
CA GLU A 120 -15.62 8.68 4.80
C GLU A 120 -16.08 10.14 4.82
N GLY A 121 -15.95 10.81 3.67
CA GLY A 121 -16.27 12.25 3.52
C GLY A 121 -15.30 13.21 4.19
N LYS A 122 -14.21 12.73 4.80
CA LYS A 122 -13.22 13.54 5.53
C LYS A 122 -11.81 13.43 4.96
N TRP A 123 -11.60 12.57 3.98
CA TRP A 123 -10.27 12.28 3.43
C TRP A 123 -10.11 12.82 2.01
N PRO A 124 -8.98 13.44 1.66
CA PRO A 124 -8.78 14.01 0.33
C PRO A 124 -8.37 12.97 -0.73
N VAL A 125 -8.06 11.73 -0.33
CA VAL A 125 -7.69 10.60 -1.20
C VAL A 125 -8.64 9.44 -1.02
N ASN A 126 -8.72 8.55 -2.00
CA ASN A 126 -9.33 7.24 -1.80
C ASN A 126 -8.51 6.45 -0.77
N MET A 127 -9.13 5.52 -0.07
CA MET A 127 -8.47 4.80 1.00
C MET A 127 -9.01 3.39 1.14
N GLY A 128 -8.12 2.45 1.46
CA GLY A 128 -8.49 1.07 1.72
C GLY A 128 -7.44 0.37 2.58
N ILE A 129 -7.89 -0.64 3.32
CA ILE A 129 -7.03 -1.31 4.31
C ILE A 129 -7.39 -2.80 4.42
N VAL A 130 -6.41 -3.62 4.74
CA VAL A 130 -6.57 -5.05 5.03
C VAL A 130 -6.84 -5.32 6.50
N ALA A 131 -7.24 -6.54 6.83
CA ALA A 131 -7.30 -7.05 8.20
C ALA A 131 -5.88 -7.36 8.71
N ALA A 132 -5.55 -6.95 9.93
CA ALA A 132 -4.21 -7.04 10.51
C ALA A 132 -4.01 -8.33 11.33
N GLU A 133 -3.22 -9.29 10.84
CA GLU A 133 -2.90 -10.51 11.61
C GLU A 133 -2.13 -10.17 12.91
N GLU A 134 -1.09 -9.35 12.84
CA GLU A 134 -0.28 -8.95 13.99
C GLU A 134 -1.13 -8.36 15.14
N LEU A 135 -2.02 -7.45 14.81
CA LEU A 135 -2.86 -6.80 15.81
C LEU A 135 -3.87 -7.78 16.45
N HIS A 136 -4.38 -8.76 15.69
CA HIS A 136 -5.20 -9.83 16.26
C HIS A 136 -4.39 -10.75 17.19
N ARG A 137 -3.12 -11.02 16.85
CA ARG A 137 -2.21 -11.75 17.72
C ARG A 137 -1.92 -10.99 19.02
N MET A 138 -1.60 -9.68 18.95
CA MET A 138 -1.46 -8.81 20.12
C MET A 138 -2.68 -8.85 21.03
N ARG A 139 -3.88 -8.78 20.45
CA ARG A 139 -5.15 -8.83 21.19
C ARG A 139 -5.35 -10.16 21.91
N VAL A 140 -5.04 -11.28 21.24
CA VAL A 140 -5.35 -12.64 21.74
C VAL A 140 -4.25 -13.18 22.66
N LEU A 141 -2.98 -13.03 22.27
CA LEU A 141 -1.84 -13.63 22.97
C LEU A 141 -1.38 -12.77 24.14
N ASP A 142 -1.13 -11.48 23.89
CA ASP A 142 -0.70 -10.56 24.96
C ASP A 142 -1.89 -9.96 25.74
N LYS A 143 -3.14 -10.19 25.28
CA LYS A 143 -4.35 -9.58 25.85
C LYS A 143 -4.28 -8.05 25.91
N MET A 144 -3.58 -7.47 24.95
CA MET A 144 -3.31 -6.05 24.91
C MET A 144 -4.60 -5.25 24.69
N PRO A 145 -4.89 -4.22 25.50
CA PRO A 145 -6.01 -3.33 25.29
C PRO A 145 -5.71 -2.42 24.10
N LEU A 146 -6.18 -2.80 22.91
CA LEU A 146 -5.99 -2.02 21.69
C LEU A 146 -7.07 -0.93 21.61
N PRO A 147 -6.72 0.28 21.10
CA PRO A 147 -7.72 1.29 20.70
C PRO A 147 -8.71 0.71 19.68
N ASP A 148 -9.85 1.39 19.51
CA ASP A 148 -10.90 0.95 18.60
C ASP A 148 -11.45 2.13 17.78
N PRO A 149 -11.19 2.21 16.45
CA PRO A 149 -10.36 1.29 15.66
C PRO A 149 -8.85 1.44 15.93
N VAL A 150 -8.10 0.37 15.70
CA VAL A 150 -6.63 0.45 15.64
C VAL A 150 -6.21 0.71 14.22
N ASP A 151 -5.34 1.68 14.06
CA ASP A 151 -4.76 2.06 12.78
C ASP A 151 -3.25 1.79 12.76
N VAL A 152 -2.77 1.36 11.64
CA VAL A 152 -1.38 1.04 11.36
C VAL A 152 -0.39 2.14 11.74
N TRP A 153 -0.76 3.40 11.60
CA TRP A 153 0.13 4.52 11.91
C TRP A 153 0.53 4.63 13.39
N ARG A 154 -0.13 3.88 14.28
CA ARG A 154 0.24 3.75 15.69
C ARG A 154 1.03 2.48 16.01
N LEU A 155 1.41 1.70 15.00
CA LEU A 155 2.04 0.39 15.22
C LEU A 155 3.35 0.48 16.00
N GLY A 156 4.19 1.50 15.74
CA GLY A 156 5.43 1.72 16.50
C GLY A 156 5.17 1.89 18.00
N GLU A 157 4.16 2.71 18.36
CA GLU A 157 3.72 2.89 19.74
C GLU A 157 3.22 1.57 20.36
N LEU A 158 2.42 0.80 19.61
CA LEU A 158 1.86 -0.46 20.10
C LEU A 158 2.95 -1.54 20.27
N ARG A 159 3.87 -1.64 19.34
CA ARG A 159 5.03 -2.54 19.46
C ARG A 159 5.91 -2.14 20.64
N GLY A 160 6.29 -0.86 20.74
CA GLY A 160 7.07 -0.34 21.86
C GLY A 160 6.45 -0.69 23.20
N LYS A 161 5.16 -0.38 23.37
CA LYS A 161 4.42 -0.70 24.60
C LYS A 161 4.36 -2.20 24.90
N SER A 162 4.20 -3.03 23.87
CA SER A 162 4.18 -4.49 24.05
C SER A 162 5.53 -5.03 24.55
N TYR A 163 6.63 -4.50 24.04
CA TYR A 163 7.99 -4.86 24.53
C TYR A 163 8.26 -4.35 25.94
N GLU A 164 7.79 -3.13 26.29
CA GLU A 164 7.93 -2.60 27.65
C GLU A 164 7.16 -3.43 28.70
N GLU A 165 5.97 -3.92 28.35
CA GLU A 165 5.11 -4.70 29.25
C GLU A 165 5.57 -6.17 29.39
N ASN A 166 6.15 -6.77 28.35
CA ASN A 166 6.36 -8.22 28.25
C ASN A 166 7.81 -8.66 28.01
N ASP A 167 8.79 -7.75 27.91
CA ASP A 167 10.20 -8.04 27.57
C ASP A 167 10.33 -8.77 26.20
N ILE A 168 9.73 -9.96 26.06
CA ILE A 168 9.54 -10.69 24.80
C ILE A 168 8.03 -10.92 24.63
N PRO A 169 7.35 -10.18 23.74
CA PRO A 169 5.90 -10.25 23.63
C PRO A 169 5.43 -11.55 22.96
N ASP A 170 4.36 -12.12 23.49
CA ASP A 170 3.79 -13.37 23.01
C ASP A 170 3.33 -13.29 21.54
N TRP A 171 2.84 -12.14 21.10
CA TRP A 171 2.42 -11.97 19.70
C TRP A 171 3.54 -12.29 18.70
N ALA A 172 4.80 -12.06 19.06
CA ALA A 172 5.95 -12.24 18.17
C ALA A 172 6.51 -13.67 18.21
N VAL A 173 6.51 -14.34 19.39
CA VAL A 173 7.27 -15.59 19.58
C VAL A 173 6.41 -16.79 20.01
N THR A 174 5.17 -16.59 20.45
CA THR A 174 4.34 -17.69 20.96
C THR A 174 3.45 -18.28 19.87
N GLN A 175 3.51 -19.61 19.72
CA GLN A 175 2.55 -20.33 18.88
C GLN A 175 1.20 -20.41 19.62
N PRO A 176 0.10 -19.96 19.00
CA PRO A 176 -1.22 -20.02 19.61
C PRO A 176 -1.66 -21.47 19.83
N ASP A 177 -2.35 -21.72 20.93
CA ASP A 177 -3.14 -22.93 21.06
C ASP A 177 -4.38 -22.93 20.11
N LEU A 178 -5.14 -24.03 20.08
CA LEU A 178 -6.28 -24.13 19.15
C LEU A 178 -7.37 -23.09 19.42
N GLU A 179 -7.62 -22.71 20.68
CA GLU A 179 -8.63 -21.72 21.04
C GLU A 179 -8.15 -20.31 20.64
N GLN A 180 -6.90 -20.00 20.93
CA GLN A 180 -6.26 -18.74 20.55
C GLN A 180 -6.19 -18.59 19.03
N LEU A 181 -5.78 -19.64 18.31
CA LEU A 181 -5.75 -19.63 16.85
C LEU A 181 -7.14 -19.40 16.25
N ASN A 182 -8.16 -20.10 16.76
CA ASN A 182 -9.54 -19.87 16.32
C ASN A 182 -10.01 -18.44 16.60
N ALA A 183 -9.60 -17.83 17.71
CA ALA A 183 -9.94 -16.46 18.03
C ALA A 183 -9.27 -15.44 17.06
N ILE A 184 -8.00 -15.66 16.71
CA ILE A 184 -7.28 -14.85 15.72
C ILE A 184 -7.98 -14.94 14.35
N LEU A 185 -8.21 -16.16 13.86
CA LEU A 185 -8.83 -16.39 12.56
C LEU A 185 -10.27 -15.86 12.48
N ALA A 186 -11.04 -15.99 13.56
CA ALA A 186 -12.40 -15.43 13.64
C ALA A 186 -12.38 -13.89 13.62
N GLY A 187 -11.40 -13.28 14.27
CA GLY A 187 -11.20 -11.83 14.19
C GLY A 187 -10.89 -11.34 12.77
N LEU A 188 -10.00 -12.03 12.08
CA LEU A 188 -9.68 -11.73 10.67
C LEU A 188 -10.90 -11.91 9.75
N ASP A 189 -11.69 -12.96 9.95
CA ASP A 189 -12.94 -13.19 9.19
C ASP A 189 -13.95 -12.06 9.39
N GLU A 190 -14.08 -11.54 10.61
CA GLU A 190 -14.97 -10.42 10.91
C GLU A 190 -14.54 -9.15 10.16
N GLU A 191 -13.23 -8.86 10.09
CA GLU A 191 -12.72 -7.72 9.33
C GLU A 191 -12.96 -7.87 7.81
N LEU A 192 -12.81 -9.08 7.29
CA LEU A 192 -13.16 -9.36 5.89
C LEU A 192 -14.66 -9.19 5.67
N ARG A 193 -15.49 -9.70 6.56
CA ARG A 193 -16.96 -9.57 6.50
C ARG A 193 -17.39 -8.11 6.39
N VAL A 194 -16.76 -7.19 7.10
CA VAL A 194 -17.05 -5.75 7.06
C VAL A 194 -16.33 -4.99 5.95
N GLY A 195 -15.67 -5.66 5.03
CA GLY A 195 -15.18 -5.12 3.77
C GLY A 195 -13.70 -4.81 3.69
N ALA A 196 -12.84 -5.38 4.57
CA ALA A 196 -11.39 -5.30 4.42
C ALA A 196 -10.94 -5.78 3.03
N LEU A 197 -9.85 -5.22 2.51
CA LEU A 197 -9.32 -5.53 1.18
C LEU A 197 -8.76 -6.96 1.05
N GLY A 198 -8.35 -7.52 2.16
CA GLY A 198 -7.73 -8.82 2.27
C GLY A 198 -7.16 -9.02 3.67
N ILE A 199 -6.14 -9.84 3.81
CA ILE A 199 -5.37 -9.98 5.05
C ILE A 199 -3.94 -9.55 4.80
N GLY A 200 -3.43 -8.72 5.71
CA GLY A 200 -2.02 -8.35 5.81
C GLY A 200 -1.34 -9.11 6.95
N SER A 201 -0.14 -9.57 6.71
CA SER A 201 0.67 -10.28 7.70
C SER A 201 2.07 -9.71 7.77
N THR A 202 2.53 -9.45 8.97
CA THR A 202 3.92 -9.06 9.23
C THR A 202 4.73 -10.25 9.75
N VAL A 203 4.54 -11.42 9.14
CA VAL A 203 5.13 -12.69 9.60
C VAL A 203 6.66 -12.64 9.77
N GLY A 204 7.36 -11.75 9.05
CA GLY A 204 8.79 -11.52 9.24
C GLY A 204 9.15 -10.99 10.64
N TYR A 205 8.23 -10.29 11.30
CA TYR A 205 8.36 -9.82 12.69
C TYR A 205 7.91 -10.87 13.72
N MET A 206 7.20 -11.91 13.26
CA MET A 206 6.59 -12.96 14.07
C MET A 206 7.10 -14.36 13.69
N SER A 207 8.26 -14.45 13.04
CA SER A 207 8.72 -15.69 12.40
C SER A 207 8.96 -16.84 13.38
N GLU A 208 9.16 -16.57 14.66
CA GLU A 208 9.27 -17.59 15.71
C GLU A 208 7.90 -18.06 16.24
N GLY A 209 6.91 -17.17 16.29
CA GLY A 209 5.57 -17.45 16.80
C GLY A 209 4.60 -17.99 15.78
N VAL A 210 4.71 -17.58 14.52
CA VAL A 210 3.79 -18.01 13.45
C VAL A 210 4.31 -19.28 12.78
N SER A 211 3.59 -20.38 12.96
CA SER A 211 3.90 -21.63 12.25
C SER A 211 3.45 -21.59 10.80
N THR A 212 3.99 -22.48 9.95
CA THR A 212 3.49 -22.66 8.57
C THR A 212 2.02 -23.05 8.53
N PHE A 213 1.53 -23.77 9.55
CA PHE A 213 0.13 -24.11 9.68
C PHE A 213 -0.74 -22.88 9.94
N GLU A 214 -0.34 -22.01 10.87
CA GLU A 214 -1.05 -20.76 11.16
C GLU A 214 -1.12 -19.87 9.91
N LEU A 215 0.01 -19.63 9.25
CA LEU A 215 0.07 -18.80 8.05
C LEU A 215 -0.83 -19.36 6.93
N PHE A 216 -0.85 -20.70 6.76
CA PHE A 216 -1.76 -21.33 5.80
C PHE A 216 -3.23 -21.12 6.18
N GLN A 217 -3.60 -21.22 7.46
CA GLN A 217 -4.97 -20.97 7.90
C GLN A 217 -5.36 -19.50 7.75
N THR A 218 -4.46 -18.57 8.02
CA THR A 218 -4.64 -17.13 7.80
C THR A 218 -4.89 -16.83 6.31
N GLN A 219 -4.07 -17.35 5.41
CA GLN A 219 -4.30 -17.23 3.97
C GLN A 219 -5.63 -17.85 3.53
N LYS A 220 -5.99 -19.00 4.11
CA LYS A 220 -7.25 -19.66 3.82
C LYS A 220 -8.47 -18.85 4.22
N VAL A 221 -8.42 -18.08 5.31
CA VAL A 221 -9.49 -17.14 5.68
C VAL A 221 -9.70 -16.11 4.58
N ALA A 222 -8.63 -15.49 4.06
CA ALA A 222 -8.74 -14.55 2.94
C ALA A 222 -9.23 -15.24 1.65
N ALA A 223 -8.74 -16.46 1.37
CA ALA A 223 -9.13 -17.26 0.21
C ALA A 223 -10.64 -17.61 0.22
N ASN A 224 -11.25 -17.83 1.39
CA ASN A 224 -12.68 -18.05 1.51
C ASN A 224 -13.50 -16.89 0.95
N TYR A 225 -12.95 -15.68 0.92
CA TYR A 225 -13.56 -14.48 0.34
C TYR A 225 -13.07 -14.18 -1.08
N GLY A 226 -12.10 -14.93 -1.58
CA GLY A 226 -11.42 -14.64 -2.85
C GLY A 226 -10.60 -13.34 -2.81
N ARG A 227 -10.17 -12.90 -1.63
CA ARG A 227 -9.45 -11.64 -1.43
C ARG A 227 -7.95 -11.86 -1.34
N THR A 228 -7.22 -10.80 -1.62
CA THR A 228 -5.75 -10.78 -1.65
C THR A 228 -5.17 -11.03 -0.26
N PHE A 229 -4.11 -11.82 -0.21
CA PHE A 229 -3.20 -11.91 0.91
C PHE A 229 -1.90 -11.20 0.55
N ALA A 230 -1.28 -10.52 1.50
CA ALA A 230 0.03 -9.91 1.34
C ALA A 230 0.81 -10.01 2.65
N ALA A 231 2.14 -10.17 2.57
CA ALA A 231 2.94 -10.31 3.77
C ALA A 231 4.32 -9.67 3.68
N HIS A 232 4.76 -9.08 4.81
CA HIS A 232 6.17 -8.99 5.13
C HIS A 232 6.67 -10.38 5.45
N VAL A 233 7.14 -11.09 4.42
CA VAL A 233 7.46 -12.51 4.53
C VAL A 233 8.61 -12.76 5.51
N ARG A 234 8.66 -13.96 6.09
CA ARG A 234 9.80 -14.38 6.93
C ARG A 234 11.06 -14.53 6.08
N PHE A 235 12.22 -14.49 6.72
CA PHE A 235 13.54 -14.68 6.08
C PHE A 235 13.87 -13.64 5.00
N LEU A 236 13.42 -12.39 5.18
CA LEU A 236 13.87 -11.28 4.34
C LEU A 236 15.36 -11.02 4.56
N GLY A 237 16.11 -10.95 3.46
CA GLY A 237 17.54 -10.76 3.49
C GLY A 237 18.33 -12.07 3.38
N ASN A 238 19.59 -12.02 3.76
CA ASN A 238 20.49 -13.17 3.74
C ASN A 238 20.35 -13.94 5.04
N THR A 239 19.42 -14.87 5.11
CA THR A 239 19.30 -15.77 6.24
C THR A 239 20.38 -16.86 6.20
N LEU A 240 20.52 -17.64 7.25
CA LEU A 240 21.39 -18.81 7.28
C LEU A 240 20.59 -20.06 6.92
N PRO A 241 21.00 -20.83 5.89
CA PRO A 241 22.09 -20.54 4.95
C PRO A 241 21.75 -19.39 3.99
N PRO A 242 22.72 -18.66 3.45
CA PRO A 242 22.49 -17.42 2.65
C PRO A 242 21.61 -17.58 1.42
N ASN A 243 21.42 -18.79 0.94
CA ASN A 243 20.64 -19.08 -0.28
C ASN A 243 19.14 -19.28 0.00
N GLU A 244 18.67 -19.12 1.23
CA GLU A 244 17.29 -19.41 1.61
C GLU A 244 16.46 -18.14 1.86
N GLY A 245 16.94 -16.98 1.49
CA GLY A 245 16.21 -15.70 1.64
C GLY A 245 14.88 -15.63 0.87
N THR A 246 14.63 -16.56 -0.06
CA THR A 246 13.37 -16.66 -0.82
C THR A 246 12.31 -17.55 -0.16
N LEU A 247 12.64 -18.30 0.89
CA LEU A 247 11.73 -19.30 1.47
C LEU A 247 10.40 -18.70 1.93
N GLY A 248 10.42 -17.51 2.51
CA GLY A 248 9.19 -16.85 2.93
C GLY A 248 8.25 -16.52 1.76
N GLY A 249 8.80 -16.01 0.66
CA GLY A 249 8.02 -15.76 -0.55
C GLY A 249 7.53 -17.06 -1.21
N LEU A 250 8.33 -18.13 -1.17
CA LEU A 250 7.92 -19.45 -1.66
C LEU A 250 6.81 -20.06 -0.81
N GLU A 251 6.80 -19.84 0.51
CA GLU A 251 5.73 -20.26 1.40
C GLU A 251 4.41 -19.58 1.03
N GLU A 252 4.42 -18.25 0.85
CA GLU A 252 3.24 -17.48 0.42
C GLU A 252 2.72 -17.94 -0.95
N ILE A 253 3.63 -18.12 -1.91
CA ILE A 253 3.30 -18.64 -3.26
C ILE A 253 2.66 -20.03 -3.16
N ALA A 254 3.27 -20.97 -2.41
CA ALA A 254 2.77 -22.33 -2.29
C ALA A 254 1.35 -22.37 -1.70
N ASN A 255 1.11 -21.60 -0.66
CA ASN A 255 -0.21 -21.46 -0.04
C ASN A 255 -1.21 -20.82 -1.01
N GLY A 256 -0.84 -19.70 -1.67
CA GLY A 256 -1.70 -19.02 -2.63
C GLY A 256 -2.12 -19.91 -3.80
N VAL A 257 -1.19 -20.69 -4.33
CA VAL A 257 -1.47 -21.68 -5.40
C VAL A 257 -2.38 -22.80 -4.91
N ALA A 258 -2.10 -23.37 -3.72
CA ALA A 258 -2.92 -24.43 -3.14
C ALA A 258 -4.37 -23.98 -2.86
N LEU A 259 -4.55 -22.71 -2.51
CA LEU A 259 -5.84 -22.10 -2.20
C LEU A 259 -6.53 -21.47 -3.41
N ASN A 260 -5.86 -21.38 -4.56
CA ASN A 260 -6.29 -20.61 -5.73
C ASN A 260 -6.67 -19.17 -5.35
N GLN A 261 -5.83 -18.53 -4.54
CA GLN A 261 -6.03 -17.21 -3.94
C GLN A 261 -5.23 -16.16 -4.69
N PRO A 262 -5.75 -14.92 -4.89
CA PRO A 262 -4.92 -13.79 -5.29
C PRO A 262 -3.95 -13.41 -4.16
N PHE A 263 -2.68 -13.13 -4.51
CA PHE A 263 -1.67 -12.74 -3.52
C PHE A 263 -0.66 -11.73 -4.07
N LEU A 264 -0.15 -10.90 -3.16
CA LEU A 264 0.80 -9.83 -3.43
C LEU A 264 2.04 -10.02 -2.58
N LEU A 265 3.19 -10.28 -3.21
CA LEU A 265 4.48 -10.33 -2.51
C LEU A 265 4.94 -8.91 -2.17
N SER A 266 4.79 -8.52 -0.89
CA SER A 266 5.17 -7.20 -0.40
C SER A 266 6.68 -6.96 -0.55
N HIS A 267 7.05 -5.74 -0.97
CA HIS A 267 8.43 -5.25 -1.14
C HIS A 267 9.43 -6.34 -1.56
N ASN A 268 9.13 -7.03 -2.69
CA ASN A 268 9.99 -8.09 -3.28
C ASN A 268 11.29 -7.49 -3.85
N ASN A 269 12.04 -6.75 -3.04
CA ASN A 269 13.28 -6.07 -3.41
C ASN A 269 14.50 -6.51 -2.56
N ASN A 270 14.44 -7.73 -2.00
CA ASN A 270 15.52 -8.37 -1.26
C ASN A 270 16.24 -9.43 -2.09
N TYR A 271 17.26 -10.05 -1.53
CA TYR A 271 18.00 -11.13 -2.20
C TYR A 271 17.05 -12.24 -2.67
N GLY A 272 17.23 -12.68 -3.92
CA GLY A 272 16.38 -13.71 -4.52
C GLY A 272 15.10 -13.17 -5.17
N TRP A 273 14.87 -11.85 -5.19
CA TRP A 273 13.68 -11.24 -5.81
C TRP A 273 13.44 -11.74 -7.26
N TRP A 274 14.51 -11.98 -8.03
CA TRP A 274 14.44 -12.47 -9.42
C TRP A 274 13.88 -13.89 -9.52
N GLU A 275 14.16 -14.75 -8.54
CA GLU A 275 13.60 -16.11 -8.49
C GLU A 275 12.09 -16.08 -8.20
N ILE A 276 11.67 -15.18 -7.34
CA ILE A 276 10.25 -14.92 -7.07
C ILE A 276 9.56 -14.43 -8.34
N GLU A 277 10.12 -13.42 -9.03
CA GLU A 277 9.53 -12.85 -10.25
C GLU A 277 9.40 -13.88 -11.38
N GLU A 278 10.37 -14.77 -11.53
CA GLU A 278 10.26 -15.87 -12.50
C GLU A 278 9.04 -16.76 -12.21
N ARG A 279 8.82 -17.10 -10.94
CA ARG A 279 7.66 -17.90 -10.52
C ARG A 279 6.34 -17.16 -10.71
N LEU A 280 6.28 -15.90 -10.29
CA LEU A 280 5.08 -15.08 -10.48
C LEU A 280 4.71 -14.95 -11.96
N LYS A 281 5.70 -14.76 -12.84
CA LYS A 281 5.51 -14.74 -14.30
C LYS A 281 4.89 -16.05 -14.81
N LEU A 282 5.42 -17.20 -14.37
CA LEU A 282 4.91 -18.51 -14.74
C LEU A 282 3.48 -18.76 -14.22
N LEU A 283 3.20 -18.32 -13.00
CA LEU A 283 1.87 -18.42 -12.38
C LEU A 283 0.84 -17.57 -13.12
N ARG A 284 1.18 -16.33 -13.45
CA ARG A 284 0.30 -15.47 -14.28
C ARG A 284 -0.01 -16.11 -15.63
N ALA A 285 0.99 -16.75 -16.27
CA ALA A 285 0.78 -17.48 -17.52
C ALA A 285 -0.15 -18.70 -17.37
N GLN A 286 -0.33 -19.22 -16.17
CA GLN A 286 -1.25 -20.30 -15.82
C GLN A 286 -2.62 -19.78 -15.34
N GLY A 287 -2.82 -18.47 -15.26
CA GLY A 287 -4.07 -17.83 -14.87
C GLY A 287 -4.21 -17.50 -13.38
N TYR A 288 -3.14 -17.64 -12.58
CA TYR A 288 -3.15 -17.17 -11.20
C TYR A 288 -3.04 -15.65 -11.12
N ASN A 289 -3.78 -15.03 -10.22
CA ASN A 289 -3.64 -13.62 -9.91
C ASN A 289 -2.55 -13.44 -8.84
N ALA A 290 -1.31 -13.25 -9.31
CA ALA A 290 -0.10 -13.22 -8.50
C ALA A 290 0.84 -12.12 -8.99
N TRP A 291 1.21 -11.20 -8.10
CA TRP A 291 2.11 -10.09 -8.43
C TRP A 291 2.97 -9.69 -7.23
N SER A 292 3.86 -8.76 -7.43
CA SER A 292 4.74 -8.22 -6.41
C SER A 292 4.80 -6.71 -6.46
N GLU A 293 5.43 -6.13 -5.46
CA GLU A 293 5.72 -4.70 -5.41
C GLU A 293 7.13 -4.41 -4.92
N TYR A 294 7.60 -3.20 -5.16
CA TYR A 294 8.90 -2.71 -4.71
C TYR A 294 8.85 -1.22 -4.39
N TYR A 295 9.78 -0.76 -3.59
CA TYR A 295 10.11 0.66 -3.44
C TYR A 295 11.51 0.95 -3.99
N PRO A 296 11.74 2.12 -4.65
CA PRO A 296 12.97 2.40 -5.40
C PRO A 296 14.09 2.92 -4.50
N TYR A 297 14.38 2.20 -3.40
CA TYR A 297 15.39 2.59 -2.42
C TYR A 297 16.26 1.42 -1.98
N THR A 298 17.53 1.73 -1.71
CA THR A 298 18.50 0.76 -1.19
C THR A 298 18.47 0.63 0.33
N ALA A 299 17.69 1.46 1.01
CA ALA A 299 17.45 1.36 2.44
C ALA A 299 16.00 0.92 2.72
N GLY A 300 15.80 0.25 3.85
CA GLY A 300 14.50 -0.01 4.46
C GLY A 300 14.32 0.83 5.73
N SER A 301 13.14 0.71 6.35
CA SER A 301 12.85 1.30 7.65
C SER A 301 12.07 0.30 8.49
N SER A 302 12.37 0.24 9.78
CA SER A 302 11.74 -0.67 10.73
C SER A 302 11.79 -0.10 12.14
N THR A 303 11.05 -0.71 13.07
CA THR A 303 11.26 -0.47 14.50
C THR A 303 12.57 -1.11 14.96
N ILE A 304 13.34 -0.41 15.78
CA ILE A 304 14.67 -0.86 16.23
C ILE A 304 14.61 -2.16 17.05
N GLY A 305 13.50 -2.40 17.77
CA GLY A 305 13.26 -3.61 18.54
C GLY A 305 12.86 -4.84 17.71
N ALA A 306 12.81 -4.74 16.37
CA ALA A 306 12.44 -5.86 15.51
C ALA A 306 13.35 -7.08 15.76
N GLU A 307 12.74 -8.27 15.78
CA GLU A 307 13.42 -9.54 16.12
C GLU A 307 14.65 -9.81 15.25
N PHE A 308 14.57 -9.55 13.95
CA PHE A 308 15.67 -9.77 13.00
C PHE A 308 16.82 -8.76 13.14
N LEU A 309 16.67 -7.70 13.94
CA LEU A 309 17.73 -6.72 14.26
C LEU A 309 18.51 -7.07 15.53
N LYS A 310 18.08 -8.09 16.28
CA LYS A 310 18.78 -8.54 17.48
C LYS A 310 20.22 -8.98 17.19
N PRO A 311 21.14 -8.83 18.16
CA PRO A 311 22.58 -9.07 17.96
C PRO A 311 22.97 -10.44 17.42
N ASP A 312 22.22 -11.46 17.78
CA ASP A 312 22.41 -12.85 17.34
C ASP A 312 21.80 -13.13 15.95
N LYS A 313 20.93 -12.23 15.44
CA LYS A 313 20.19 -12.42 14.19
C LYS A 313 20.60 -11.45 13.07
N ILE A 314 21.14 -10.29 13.40
CA ILE A 314 21.42 -9.24 12.41
C ILE A 314 22.46 -9.64 11.35
N GLY A 315 23.51 -10.37 11.75
CA GLY A 315 24.58 -10.76 10.83
C GLY A 315 24.10 -11.57 9.61
N PRO A 316 23.25 -12.58 9.78
CA PRO A 316 22.66 -13.34 8.67
C PRO A 316 21.80 -12.53 7.72
N THR A 317 21.23 -11.40 8.15
CA THR A 317 20.40 -10.54 7.28
C THR A 317 21.21 -9.73 6.27
N GLY A 318 22.53 -9.67 6.41
CA GLY A 318 23.39 -8.78 5.63
C GLY A 318 23.36 -7.32 6.09
N MET A 319 22.66 -7.03 7.20
CA MET A 319 22.64 -5.71 7.84
C MET A 319 23.73 -5.59 8.90
N SER A 320 24.09 -4.37 9.26
CA SER A 320 24.94 -4.08 10.41
C SER A 320 24.50 -2.76 11.07
N TYR A 321 24.84 -2.57 12.34
CA TYR A 321 24.48 -1.36 13.05
C TYR A 321 25.13 -0.11 12.44
N GLU A 322 26.34 -0.24 11.90
CA GLU A 322 27.07 0.85 11.22
C GLU A 322 26.42 1.28 9.89
N ARG A 323 25.43 0.51 9.42
CA ARG A 323 24.60 0.84 8.25
C ARG A 323 23.17 1.23 8.64
N MET A 324 22.90 1.40 9.94
CA MET A 324 21.64 1.94 10.45
C MET A 324 21.79 3.42 10.74
N LEU A 325 20.95 4.23 10.10
CA LEU A 325 20.86 5.68 10.29
C LEU A 325 19.79 5.97 11.35
N ASN A 326 20.16 6.76 12.34
CA ASN A 326 19.21 7.43 13.22
C ASN A 326 18.64 8.65 12.48
N PRO A 327 17.36 8.65 12.05
CA PRO A 327 16.82 9.74 11.24
C PRO A 327 16.64 11.05 12.03
N GLN A 328 16.63 11.00 13.36
CA GLN A 328 16.51 12.19 14.21
C GLN A 328 17.83 12.98 14.26
N THR A 329 18.95 12.28 14.33
CA THR A 329 20.28 12.91 14.39
C THR A 329 20.96 13.04 13.02
N GLY A 330 20.57 12.18 12.05
CA GLY A 330 21.23 12.07 10.76
C GLY A 330 22.57 11.32 10.81
N GLU A 331 22.86 10.61 11.91
CA GLU A 331 24.10 9.87 12.12
C GLU A 331 23.88 8.37 12.05
N PHE A 332 24.91 7.64 11.58
CA PHE A 332 24.91 6.18 11.62
C PHE A 332 25.21 5.70 13.02
N MET A 333 24.52 4.62 13.41
CA MET A 333 24.65 4.00 14.73
C MET A 333 25.89 3.13 14.84
N ASN A 334 26.20 2.77 16.08
CA ASN A 334 27.05 1.64 16.44
C ASN A 334 26.27 0.70 17.37
N ARG A 335 26.89 -0.40 17.78
CA ARG A 335 26.25 -1.38 18.66
C ARG A 335 25.84 -0.79 20.01
N GLU A 336 26.66 0.10 20.60
CA GLU A 336 26.38 0.71 21.91
C GLU A 336 25.15 1.63 21.83
N GLU A 337 25.04 2.41 20.75
CA GLU A 337 23.87 3.25 20.51
C GLU A 337 22.61 2.42 20.24
N TYR A 338 22.71 1.34 19.47
CA TYR A 338 21.63 0.40 19.28
C TYR A 338 21.10 -0.13 20.62
N ASP A 339 22.00 -0.68 21.47
CA ASP A 339 21.62 -1.25 22.76
C ASP A 339 20.93 -0.20 23.65
N ARG A 340 21.42 1.06 23.64
CA ARG A 340 20.83 2.18 24.38
C ARG A 340 19.42 2.50 23.88
N ILE A 341 19.25 2.67 22.57
CA ILE A 341 17.94 3.06 22.01
C ILE A 341 16.91 1.95 22.19
N VAL A 342 17.28 0.69 21.98
CA VAL A 342 16.37 -0.45 22.21
C VAL A 342 15.88 -0.51 23.66
N ALA A 343 16.75 -0.18 24.61
CA ALA A 343 16.38 -0.17 26.03
C ALA A 343 15.46 1.01 26.40
N ASP A 344 15.62 2.17 25.72
CA ASP A 344 14.84 3.38 25.97
C ASP A 344 13.51 3.40 25.21
N ASP A 345 13.52 3.00 23.94
CA ASP A 345 12.37 3.01 23.02
C ASP A 345 12.50 1.93 21.94
N PRO A 346 12.04 0.70 22.19
CA PRO A 346 12.07 -0.39 21.19
C PRO A 346 11.18 -0.14 19.98
N GLY A 347 10.26 0.82 20.05
CA GLY A 347 9.43 1.29 18.94
C GLY A 347 10.10 2.32 18.02
N PHE A 348 11.30 2.78 18.37
CA PHE A 348 12.03 3.79 17.61
C PHE A 348 12.25 3.37 16.16
N MET A 349 11.94 4.27 15.21
CA MET A 349 12.07 4.02 13.78
C MET A 349 13.49 4.31 13.29
N ILE A 350 14.10 3.33 12.63
CA ILE A 350 15.43 3.45 12.02
C ILE A 350 15.37 3.36 10.50
N VAL A 351 16.45 3.78 9.83
CA VAL A 351 16.69 3.57 8.40
C VAL A 351 17.88 2.65 8.22
N ALA A 352 17.67 1.47 7.66
CA ALA A 352 18.70 0.44 7.47
C ALA A 352 19.13 0.36 6.01
N PHE A 353 20.39 0.66 5.71
CA PHE A 353 20.96 0.60 4.36
C PHE A 353 21.35 -0.82 3.98
N LEU A 354 20.95 -1.23 2.79
CA LEU A 354 21.20 -2.53 2.17
C LEU A 354 21.89 -2.30 0.83
N ASP A 355 23.21 -2.10 0.87
CA ASP A 355 24.00 -1.72 -0.31
C ASP A 355 23.92 -2.74 -1.45
N SER A 356 23.62 -4.01 -1.13
CA SER A 356 23.40 -5.07 -2.12
C SER A 356 22.24 -4.80 -3.09
N ARG A 357 21.33 -3.90 -2.74
CA ARG A 357 20.18 -3.52 -3.58
C ARG A 357 20.51 -2.54 -4.70
N GLU A 358 21.64 -1.82 -4.60
CA GLU A 358 21.98 -0.75 -5.56
C GLU A 358 22.01 -1.23 -7.02
N PRO A 359 22.66 -2.36 -7.38
CA PRO A 359 22.66 -2.85 -8.76
C PRO A 359 21.29 -3.38 -9.22
N TRP A 360 20.36 -3.67 -8.34
CA TRP A 360 19.04 -4.18 -8.70
C TRP A 360 18.02 -3.09 -8.99
N LEU A 361 18.23 -1.88 -8.46
CA LEU A 361 17.27 -0.78 -8.57
C LEU A 361 16.87 -0.48 -10.03
N PRO A 362 17.79 -0.36 -11.03
CA PRO A 362 17.40 -0.20 -12.42
C PRO A 362 16.65 -1.40 -13.00
N MET A 363 16.88 -2.61 -12.46
CA MET A 363 16.21 -3.82 -12.93
C MET A 363 14.74 -3.83 -12.53
N TRP A 364 14.39 -3.43 -11.30
CA TRP A 364 13.00 -3.37 -10.82
C TRP A 364 12.13 -2.45 -11.69
N LEU A 365 12.70 -1.37 -12.24
CA LEU A 365 11.99 -0.45 -13.14
C LEU A 365 11.52 -1.11 -14.45
N THR A 366 12.01 -2.32 -14.77
CA THR A 366 11.72 -3.02 -16.03
C THR A 366 10.83 -4.24 -15.86
N VAL A 367 10.55 -4.67 -14.63
CA VAL A 367 9.82 -5.92 -14.36
C VAL A 367 8.31 -5.71 -14.55
N PRO A 368 7.66 -6.42 -15.49
CA PRO A 368 6.22 -6.32 -15.67
C PRO A 368 5.46 -6.89 -14.47
N HIS A 369 4.39 -6.20 -14.05
CA HIS A 369 3.55 -6.58 -12.91
C HIS A 369 4.26 -6.53 -11.53
N MET A 370 5.45 -5.96 -11.47
CA MET A 370 6.07 -5.54 -10.22
C MET A 370 5.67 -4.07 -9.99
N THR A 371 4.70 -3.85 -9.10
CA THR A 371 4.10 -2.53 -8.89
C THR A 371 4.93 -1.66 -7.95
N VAL A 372 4.72 -0.36 -7.99
CA VAL A 372 5.40 0.56 -7.08
C VAL A 372 4.57 0.72 -5.81
N ALA A 373 5.20 0.49 -4.68
CA ALA A 373 4.65 0.80 -3.37
C ALA A 373 5.64 1.68 -2.60
N SER A 374 5.16 2.54 -1.72
CA SER A 374 6.05 3.40 -0.95
C SER A 374 6.62 2.71 0.28
N ASP A 375 5.86 1.79 0.85
CA ASP A 375 6.13 1.25 2.19
C ASP A 375 6.36 2.42 3.18
N ALA A 376 5.51 3.46 3.03
CA ALA A 376 5.60 4.73 3.73
C ALA A 376 5.32 4.54 5.22
N MET A 377 6.23 5.02 6.05
CA MET A 377 6.16 4.86 7.49
C MET A 377 5.34 5.97 8.16
N PRO A 378 4.83 5.76 9.38
CA PRO A 378 4.14 6.78 10.16
C PRO A 378 4.98 8.07 10.27
N PRO A 379 4.39 9.25 9.97
CA PRO A 379 5.15 10.49 9.95
C PRO A 379 5.37 11.04 11.36
N VAL A 380 6.63 11.11 11.77
CA VAL A 380 7.07 11.69 13.05
C VAL A 380 8.08 12.82 12.85
N ASP A 381 8.20 13.69 13.86
CA ASP A 381 9.26 14.70 13.93
C ASP A 381 10.54 14.14 14.58
N ALA A 382 11.55 14.99 14.73
CA ALA A 382 12.83 14.60 15.34
C ALA A 382 12.71 14.26 16.84
N GLU A 383 11.63 14.65 17.48
CA GLU A 383 11.32 14.32 18.88
C GLU A 383 10.44 13.07 19.01
N GLY A 384 10.08 12.41 17.87
CA GLY A 384 9.22 11.23 17.84
C GLY A 384 7.73 11.53 17.91
N ASN A 385 7.29 12.81 17.87
CA ASN A 385 5.88 13.15 17.88
C ASN A 385 5.26 12.97 16.50
N TYR A 386 4.04 12.45 16.45
CA TYR A 386 3.30 12.33 15.20
C TYR A 386 2.98 13.70 14.60
N LEU A 387 3.30 13.87 13.32
CA LEU A 387 3.03 15.10 12.58
C LEU A 387 1.53 15.30 12.33
N LYS A 388 1.08 16.51 12.56
CA LYS A 388 -0.31 16.95 12.31
C LYS A 388 -0.46 17.41 10.86
N GLY A 389 -1.70 17.39 10.35
CA GLY A 389 -1.99 17.69 8.95
C GLY A 389 -1.40 18.99 8.40
N ASP A 390 -1.20 20.02 9.23
CA ASP A 390 -0.66 21.33 8.83
C ASP A 390 0.83 21.52 9.14
N ASP A 391 1.49 20.55 9.75
CA ASP A 391 2.93 20.65 10.02
C ASP A 391 3.74 20.76 8.73
N SER A 392 4.84 21.50 8.78
CA SER A 392 5.73 21.67 7.62
C SER A 392 6.42 20.34 7.26
N TYR A 393 6.78 20.21 6.00
CA TYR A 393 7.42 18.99 5.50
C TYR A 393 8.82 18.78 6.07
N GLU A 394 9.54 19.86 6.37
CA GLU A 394 10.89 19.85 6.92
C GLU A 394 10.96 19.30 8.35
N LYS A 395 9.83 19.24 9.07
CA LYS A 395 9.77 18.61 10.39
C LYS A 395 9.87 17.09 10.36
N PHE A 396 9.53 16.46 9.22
CA PHE A 396 9.52 15.00 9.11
C PHE A 396 10.93 14.44 9.32
N SER A 397 11.02 13.43 10.18
CA SER A 397 12.24 12.69 10.47
C SER A 397 11.98 11.20 10.21
N GLY A 398 12.56 10.68 9.12
CA GLY A 398 12.32 9.31 8.72
C GLY A 398 12.86 8.98 7.33
N HIS A 399 12.42 7.86 6.81
CA HIS A 399 12.82 7.41 5.48
C HIS A 399 12.14 8.25 4.38
N PRO A 400 12.89 8.81 3.39
CA PRO A 400 12.35 9.65 2.33
C PRO A 400 11.28 8.96 1.45
N ARG A 401 11.18 7.63 1.48
CA ARG A 401 10.13 6.88 0.76
C ARG A 401 8.71 7.28 1.17
N THR A 402 8.54 7.81 2.38
CA THR A 402 7.24 8.28 2.89
C THR A 402 6.63 9.40 2.04
N VAL A 403 7.45 10.18 1.32
CA VAL A 403 6.98 11.40 0.64
C VAL A 403 7.29 11.46 -0.86
N ALA A 404 8.19 10.61 -1.40
CA ALA A 404 8.74 10.87 -2.73
C ALA A 404 9.02 9.60 -3.56
N THR A 405 8.32 8.51 -3.32
CA THR A 405 8.53 7.21 -4.00
C THR A 405 8.12 7.23 -5.47
N HIS A 406 6.95 7.78 -5.79
CA HIS A 406 6.37 7.71 -7.14
C HIS A 406 7.06 8.69 -8.10
N ALA A 407 7.34 9.91 -7.68
CA ALA A 407 8.14 10.86 -8.45
C ALA A 407 9.58 10.37 -8.66
N LYS A 408 10.15 9.64 -7.69
CA LYS A 408 11.46 8.99 -7.86
C LYS A 408 11.43 7.94 -8.97
N VAL A 409 10.39 7.12 -9.04
CA VAL A 409 10.24 6.14 -10.13
C VAL A 409 10.11 6.83 -11.49
N LEU A 410 9.33 7.92 -11.58
CA LEU A 410 9.23 8.73 -12.81
C LEU A 410 10.60 9.28 -13.23
N ARG A 411 11.37 9.85 -12.30
CA ARG A 411 12.72 10.36 -12.56
C ARG A 411 13.68 9.25 -12.99
N LEU A 412 13.74 8.17 -12.22
CA LEU A 412 14.62 7.04 -12.53
C LEU A 412 14.23 6.35 -13.85
N GLY A 413 12.93 6.24 -14.15
CA GLY A 413 12.44 5.75 -15.43
C GLY A 413 12.98 6.59 -16.60
N ARG A 414 12.88 7.92 -16.49
CA ARG A 414 13.43 8.86 -17.47
C ARG A 414 14.96 8.74 -17.59
N GLU A 415 15.68 8.68 -16.49
CA GLU A 415 17.15 8.60 -16.45
C GLU A 415 17.68 7.26 -17.00
N ASN A 416 16.87 6.20 -17.01
CA ASN A 416 17.21 4.87 -17.51
C ASN A 416 16.51 4.51 -18.83
N ASP A 417 15.94 5.49 -19.55
CA ASP A 417 15.25 5.30 -20.83
C ASP A 417 14.11 4.27 -20.80
N ILE A 418 13.43 4.13 -19.65
CA ILE A 418 12.27 3.25 -19.50
C ILE A 418 11.05 3.92 -20.13
N SER A 419 10.26 3.15 -20.88
CA SER A 419 9.00 3.64 -21.46
C SER A 419 8.09 4.21 -20.38
N LEU A 420 7.63 5.45 -20.57
CA LEU A 420 6.73 6.11 -19.62
C LEU A 420 5.40 5.34 -19.44
N LEU A 421 4.88 4.69 -20.50
CA LEU A 421 3.71 3.80 -20.39
C LEU A 421 3.98 2.61 -19.47
N HIS A 422 5.18 2.02 -19.51
CA HIS A 422 5.56 0.95 -18.59
C HIS A 422 5.63 1.49 -17.15
N THR A 423 6.28 2.64 -16.95
CA THR A 423 6.36 3.28 -15.64
C THR A 423 4.96 3.57 -15.07
N LEU A 424 4.05 4.11 -15.89
CA LEU A 424 2.67 4.35 -15.49
C LEU A 424 1.90 3.04 -15.19
N SER A 425 2.24 1.95 -15.87
CA SER A 425 1.68 0.63 -15.53
C SER A 425 2.10 0.18 -14.14
N GLN A 426 3.36 0.39 -13.75
CA GLN A 426 3.85 0.09 -12.40
C GLN A 426 3.23 0.99 -11.32
N LEU A 427 3.03 2.28 -11.64
CA LEU A 427 2.54 3.28 -10.70
C LEU A 427 1.02 3.22 -10.48
N SER A 428 0.25 2.60 -11.39
CA SER A 428 -1.21 2.72 -11.37
C SER A 428 -1.93 1.48 -11.93
N TYR A 429 -1.75 1.18 -13.22
CA TYR A 429 -2.60 0.23 -13.94
C TYR A 429 -2.50 -1.20 -13.41
N TRP A 430 -1.30 -1.72 -13.15
CA TRP A 430 -1.16 -3.11 -12.71
C TRP A 430 -1.73 -3.35 -11.31
N SER A 431 -1.60 -2.39 -10.40
CA SER A 431 -2.28 -2.47 -9.09
C SER A 431 -3.80 -2.52 -9.26
N ALA A 432 -4.37 -1.64 -10.12
CA ALA A 432 -5.79 -1.63 -10.41
C ALA A 432 -6.25 -2.92 -11.09
N LEU A 433 -5.48 -3.45 -12.04
CA LEU A 433 -5.76 -4.70 -12.75
C LEU A 433 -5.86 -5.88 -11.77
N HIS A 434 -4.81 -6.12 -10.99
CA HIS A 434 -4.75 -7.26 -10.07
C HIS A 434 -5.83 -7.21 -8.99
N LEU A 435 -6.07 -6.04 -8.41
CA LEU A 435 -7.12 -5.86 -7.42
C LEU A 435 -8.53 -5.97 -8.03
N GLY A 436 -8.72 -5.46 -9.25
CA GLY A 436 -9.96 -5.63 -10.01
C GLY A 436 -10.24 -7.09 -10.36
N ASP A 437 -9.21 -7.85 -10.75
CA ASP A 437 -9.29 -9.29 -11.03
C ASP A 437 -9.54 -10.11 -9.76
N ALA A 438 -9.12 -9.62 -8.60
CA ALA A 438 -9.51 -10.18 -7.30
C ALA A 438 -10.97 -9.88 -6.90
N GLY A 439 -11.73 -9.18 -7.74
CA GLY A 439 -13.15 -8.87 -7.51
C GLY A 439 -13.42 -7.55 -6.79
N LEU A 440 -12.42 -6.69 -6.64
CA LEU A 440 -12.61 -5.34 -6.08
C LEU A 440 -13.13 -4.39 -7.17
N GLU A 441 -14.44 -4.27 -7.28
CA GLU A 441 -15.13 -3.56 -8.38
C GLU A 441 -14.66 -2.12 -8.56
N SER A 442 -14.39 -1.41 -7.45
CA SER A 442 -13.89 -0.03 -7.47
C SER A 442 -12.55 0.12 -8.20
N MET A 443 -11.76 -0.95 -8.32
CA MET A 443 -10.46 -0.93 -9.00
C MET A 443 -10.56 -1.24 -10.50
N LYS A 444 -11.67 -1.80 -10.95
CA LYS A 444 -11.93 -2.00 -12.40
C LYS A 444 -12.12 -0.69 -13.17
N VAL A 445 -12.49 0.37 -12.46
CA VAL A 445 -12.77 1.70 -13.03
C VAL A 445 -11.70 2.74 -12.68
N ARG A 446 -10.53 2.31 -12.18
CA ARG A 446 -9.38 3.16 -11.81
C ARG A 446 -8.10 2.70 -12.51
N GLY A 447 -7.04 3.48 -12.42
CA GLY A 447 -5.74 3.17 -13.02
C GLY A 447 -5.71 3.28 -14.54
N ARG A 448 -6.67 3.96 -15.16
CA ARG A 448 -6.87 4.08 -16.60
C ARG A 448 -7.27 5.50 -17.00
N MET A 449 -6.87 5.90 -18.21
CA MET A 449 -7.33 7.15 -18.82
C MET A 449 -8.29 6.85 -19.99
N GLN A 450 -9.51 6.45 -19.65
CA GLN A 450 -10.55 6.07 -20.63
C GLN A 450 -11.90 6.68 -20.25
N GLU A 451 -12.78 6.87 -21.25
CA GLU A 451 -14.16 7.34 -21.00
C GLU A 451 -14.94 6.30 -20.18
N GLY A 452 -15.69 6.76 -19.18
CA GLY A 452 -16.41 5.93 -18.20
C GLY A 452 -15.58 5.52 -16.98
N MET A 453 -14.30 5.87 -16.91
CA MET A 453 -13.46 5.61 -15.73
C MET A 453 -13.59 6.75 -14.73
N VAL A 454 -13.35 6.43 -13.46
CA VAL A 454 -13.27 7.43 -12.38
C VAL A 454 -12.11 8.38 -12.67
N ALA A 455 -12.37 9.67 -12.55
CA ALA A 455 -11.40 10.72 -12.81
C ALA A 455 -10.43 10.91 -11.62
N ASP A 456 -9.67 9.85 -11.30
CA ASP A 456 -8.46 9.91 -10.48
C ASP A 456 -7.30 10.17 -11.45
N ILE A 457 -6.75 11.39 -11.44
CA ILE A 457 -5.82 11.85 -12.47
C ILE A 457 -4.63 12.56 -11.84
N THR A 458 -3.43 12.20 -12.28
CA THR A 458 -2.18 12.90 -11.94
C THR A 458 -1.63 13.59 -13.17
N ILE A 459 -1.39 14.91 -13.08
CA ILE A 459 -0.85 15.74 -14.15
C ILE A 459 0.56 16.16 -13.76
N PHE A 460 1.56 15.82 -14.59
CA PHE A 460 2.96 16.10 -14.27
C PHE A 460 3.76 16.51 -15.49
N ASP A 461 4.85 17.23 -15.25
CA ASP A 461 5.86 17.56 -16.26
C ASP A 461 6.84 16.39 -16.42
N PRO A 462 6.86 15.69 -17.56
CA PRO A 462 7.69 14.51 -17.74
C PRO A 462 9.19 14.80 -17.73
N GLU A 463 9.60 16.05 -18.01
CA GLU A 463 11.01 16.43 -18.07
C GLU A 463 11.57 16.83 -16.70
N THR A 464 10.72 17.39 -15.83
CA THR A 464 11.17 18.00 -14.58
C THR A 464 10.68 17.32 -13.31
N VAL A 465 9.72 16.38 -13.42
CA VAL A 465 9.21 15.64 -12.25
C VAL A 465 10.35 14.91 -11.54
N LYS A 466 10.44 15.10 -10.21
CA LYS A 466 11.47 14.49 -9.37
C LYS A 466 11.10 14.46 -7.89
N ASP A 467 11.72 13.51 -7.20
CA ASP A 467 11.85 13.43 -5.76
C ASP A 467 12.84 14.50 -5.24
N ASN A 468 12.55 15.09 -4.10
CA ASN A 468 13.46 16.04 -3.43
C ASN A 468 13.87 15.55 -2.03
N ALA A 469 13.12 14.58 -1.48
CA ALA A 469 13.45 14.03 -0.17
C ALA A 469 14.77 13.22 -0.21
N THR A 470 15.61 13.46 0.78
CA THR A 470 16.90 12.78 0.96
C THR A 470 17.00 12.17 2.36
N TYR A 471 18.09 11.48 2.66
CA TYR A 471 18.36 10.98 4.01
C TYR A 471 18.94 12.06 4.96
N THR A 472 19.14 13.27 4.47
CA THR A 472 19.65 14.40 5.26
C THR A 472 18.54 14.91 6.18
N THR A 473 18.84 15.09 7.46
CA THR A 473 17.91 15.67 8.44
C THR A 473 17.40 17.03 7.98
N GLY A 474 16.08 17.25 8.03
CA GLY A 474 15.40 18.44 7.51
C GLY A 474 15.08 18.37 6.01
N GLU A 475 15.61 17.40 5.28
CA GLU A 475 15.27 17.15 3.87
C GLU A 475 14.46 15.86 3.65
N ASN A 476 14.30 15.04 4.68
CA ASN A 476 13.61 13.74 4.57
C ASN A 476 12.15 13.86 4.11
N GLY A 477 11.49 14.96 4.45
CA GLY A 477 10.08 15.22 4.15
C GLY A 477 9.85 16.14 2.96
N LEU A 478 10.89 16.58 2.22
CA LEU A 478 10.71 17.52 1.12
C LEU A 478 9.82 16.94 0.02
N PRO A 479 8.70 17.60 -0.32
CA PRO A 479 7.75 17.06 -1.28
C PRO A 479 8.30 17.05 -2.70
N SER A 480 7.83 16.10 -3.49
CA SER A 480 8.12 16.00 -4.92
C SER A 480 7.73 17.25 -5.68
N THR A 481 8.44 17.55 -6.78
CA THR A 481 8.17 18.67 -7.70
C THR A 481 7.85 18.16 -9.10
N GLY A 482 7.23 19.03 -9.91
CA GLY A 482 6.82 18.68 -11.28
C GLY A 482 5.42 18.06 -11.37
N ILE A 483 4.64 18.04 -10.28
CA ILE A 483 3.24 17.57 -10.25
C ILE A 483 2.33 18.76 -9.87
N PRO A 484 1.90 19.59 -10.84
CA PRO A 484 1.07 20.77 -10.57
C PRO A 484 -0.37 20.46 -10.19
N TYR A 485 -0.96 19.35 -10.69
CA TYR A 485 -2.37 19.05 -10.45
C TYR A 485 -2.56 17.56 -10.14
N VAL A 486 -3.47 17.30 -9.19
CA VAL A 486 -4.00 15.97 -8.90
C VAL A 486 -5.51 16.09 -8.72
N LEU A 487 -6.26 15.19 -9.35
CA LEU A 487 -7.70 15.04 -9.18
C LEU A 487 -7.99 13.69 -8.51
N VAL A 488 -8.93 13.71 -7.58
CA VAL A 488 -9.49 12.51 -6.92
C VAL A 488 -11.01 12.53 -7.13
N ASN A 489 -11.55 11.46 -7.68
CA ASN A 489 -12.98 11.37 -8.02
C ASN A 489 -13.49 12.63 -8.73
N GLY A 490 -12.72 13.13 -9.72
CA GLY A 490 -13.04 14.30 -10.53
C GLY A 490 -12.87 15.66 -9.88
N THR A 491 -12.47 15.71 -8.61
CA THR A 491 -12.25 16.95 -7.86
C THR A 491 -10.77 17.28 -7.77
N ILE A 492 -10.40 18.51 -8.07
CA ILE A 492 -9.01 18.99 -7.94
C ILE A 492 -8.66 19.05 -6.46
N VAL A 493 -7.66 18.27 -6.03
CA VAL A 493 -7.14 18.23 -4.66
C VAL A 493 -5.74 18.84 -4.56
N VAL A 494 -4.99 18.86 -5.66
CA VAL A 494 -3.72 19.60 -5.80
C VAL A 494 -3.87 20.58 -6.95
N LYS A 495 -3.55 21.85 -6.70
CA LYS A 495 -3.55 22.94 -7.69
C LYS A 495 -2.27 23.76 -7.52
N ASP A 496 -1.57 24.01 -8.62
CA ASP A 496 -0.29 24.73 -8.63
C ASP A 496 0.71 24.15 -7.59
N SER A 497 0.78 22.83 -7.54
CA SER A 497 1.62 22.06 -6.60
C SER A 497 1.28 22.29 -5.11
N LYS A 498 0.08 22.75 -4.78
CA LYS A 498 -0.40 22.93 -3.40
C LYS A 498 -1.61 22.06 -3.13
N VAL A 499 -1.60 21.32 -2.04
CA VAL A 499 -2.77 20.56 -1.57
C VAL A 499 -3.83 21.54 -1.08
N LEU A 500 -5.05 21.40 -1.60
CA LEU A 500 -6.20 22.25 -1.24
C LEU A 500 -6.78 21.79 0.10
N LYS A 501 -6.87 22.74 1.05
CA LYS A 501 -7.40 22.45 2.39
C LYS A 501 -8.90 22.28 2.37
N GLY A 502 -9.41 21.28 3.11
CA GLY A 502 -10.85 21.05 3.26
C GLY A 502 -11.54 20.46 2.03
N VAL A 503 -10.79 20.06 1.01
CA VAL A 503 -11.30 19.36 -0.18
C VAL A 503 -11.11 17.86 0.05
N ASN A 504 -12.19 17.13 0.29
CA ASN A 504 -12.17 15.75 0.73
C ASN A 504 -13.06 14.86 -0.15
N PRO A 505 -12.72 14.66 -1.42
CA PRO A 505 -13.51 13.84 -2.34
C PRO A 505 -13.23 12.35 -2.24
N GLY A 506 -12.29 11.93 -1.38
CA GLY A 506 -11.86 10.55 -1.24
C GLY A 506 -12.99 9.59 -0.90
N GLN A 507 -12.96 8.42 -1.49
CA GLN A 507 -13.96 7.36 -1.30
C GLN A 507 -13.32 6.12 -0.69
N PRO A 508 -14.07 5.35 0.11
CA PRO A 508 -13.64 4.05 0.57
C PRO A 508 -13.43 3.09 -0.60
N ILE A 509 -12.25 2.49 -0.64
CA ILE A 509 -11.93 1.35 -1.50
C ILE A 509 -12.11 0.10 -0.65
N ARG A 510 -13.20 -0.62 -0.84
CA ARG A 510 -13.58 -1.74 0.03
C ARG A 510 -14.47 -2.74 -0.69
N TYR A 511 -14.49 -3.95 -0.18
CA TYR A 511 -15.49 -4.92 -0.59
C TYR A 511 -16.87 -4.64 0.03
N PRO A 512 -17.96 -5.18 -0.54
CA PRO A 512 -19.28 -5.12 0.09
C PRO A 512 -19.29 -5.75 1.47
N ILE A 513 -20.08 -5.17 2.39
CA ILE A 513 -20.33 -5.76 3.72
C ILE A 513 -21.19 -6.99 3.56
N GLU A 514 -20.79 -8.10 4.15
CA GLU A 514 -21.53 -9.34 4.17
C GLU A 514 -22.31 -9.52 5.48
N SER A 515 -23.43 -10.20 5.43
CA SER A 515 -24.27 -10.44 6.62
C SER A 515 -23.65 -11.46 7.59
N ASN A 516 -22.86 -12.42 7.07
CA ASN A 516 -22.28 -13.51 7.84
C ASN A 516 -20.79 -13.67 7.50
N GLY A 517 -19.99 -14.04 8.49
CA GLY A 517 -18.62 -14.50 8.30
C GLY A 517 -18.57 -15.85 7.59
N ARG A 518 -17.40 -16.19 7.04
CA ARG A 518 -17.18 -17.42 6.28
C ARG A 518 -16.25 -18.40 6.99
N PHE A 519 -15.58 -17.96 8.05
CA PHE A 519 -14.70 -18.81 8.85
C PHE A 519 -15.52 -19.85 9.65
N LYS A 520 -15.00 -21.05 9.70
CA LYS A 520 -15.50 -22.13 10.58
C LYS A 520 -14.37 -22.51 11.52
N PRO A 521 -14.60 -22.50 12.84
CA PRO A 521 -13.59 -22.88 13.81
C PRO A 521 -12.96 -24.23 13.50
N LEU A 522 -11.66 -24.31 13.69
CA LEU A 522 -10.91 -25.54 13.56
C LEU A 522 -11.28 -26.47 14.72
N GLU A 523 -11.76 -27.67 14.39
CA GLU A 523 -12.03 -28.70 15.39
C GLU A 523 -10.72 -29.38 15.82
N LYS A 524 -10.65 -29.81 17.06
CA LYS A 524 -9.48 -30.53 17.61
C LYS A 524 -9.06 -31.71 16.72
N LYS A 525 -10.02 -32.49 16.25
CA LYS A 525 -9.78 -33.63 15.36
C LYS A 525 -9.11 -33.20 14.04
N THR A 526 -9.57 -32.10 13.43
CA THR A 526 -8.99 -31.55 12.19
C THR A 526 -7.60 -31.00 12.43
N TYR A 527 -7.41 -30.27 13.53
CA TYR A 527 -6.10 -29.72 13.92
C TYR A 527 -5.07 -30.84 14.14
N LEU A 528 -5.43 -31.88 14.89
CA LEU A 528 -4.56 -33.02 15.13
C LEU A 528 -4.23 -33.78 13.84
N ARG A 529 -5.21 -33.98 12.95
CA ARG A 529 -4.97 -34.60 11.63
C ARG A 529 -3.93 -33.85 10.81
N THR A 530 -4.00 -32.51 10.81
CA THR A 530 -3.04 -31.69 10.10
C THR A 530 -1.63 -31.78 10.69
N LEU A 531 -1.52 -31.80 12.02
CA LEU A 531 -0.22 -31.92 12.70
C LEU A 531 0.47 -33.26 12.53
N ILE A 532 -0.29 -34.37 12.50
CA ILE A 532 0.25 -35.72 12.52
C ILE A 532 0.00 -36.52 11.23
N GLY A 533 -0.49 -35.86 10.17
CA GLY A 533 -0.67 -36.51 8.86
C GLY A 533 -1.72 -37.61 8.84
N GLN A 534 -2.73 -37.54 9.67
CA GLN A 534 -3.67 -38.60 9.96
C GLN A 534 -4.83 -38.82 9.00
N GLU A 535 -4.83 -38.38 7.78
CA GLU A 535 -5.77 -38.91 6.79
C GLU A 535 -5.63 -40.42 6.57
N TYR A 536 -4.49 -41.00 6.95
CA TYR A 536 -4.11 -42.40 6.75
C TYR A 536 -4.17 -43.26 8.02
N ILE A 537 -4.49 -42.69 9.18
CA ILE A 537 -4.62 -43.43 10.45
C ILE A 537 -6.07 -43.36 10.90
N ASN A 538 -6.70 -44.53 11.03
CA ASN A 538 -8.07 -44.61 11.50
C ASN A 538 -8.12 -44.34 13.01
N LEU A 539 -8.54 -43.10 13.40
CA LEU A 539 -8.67 -42.68 14.80
C LEU A 539 -9.98 -43.15 15.48
N GLU A 540 -10.78 -43.98 14.82
CA GLU A 540 -11.95 -44.60 15.48
C GLU A 540 -11.53 -45.65 16.50
N ASP A 541 -10.28 -46.09 16.49
CA ASP A 541 -9.73 -46.97 17.50
C ASP A 541 -9.18 -46.14 18.67
N GLU A 542 -10.02 -45.91 19.68
CA GLU A 542 -9.66 -45.21 20.92
C GLU A 542 -8.51 -45.89 21.68
N THR A 543 -8.06 -47.07 21.24
CA THR A 543 -6.97 -47.84 21.83
C THR A 543 -5.57 -47.40 21.35
N MET A 544 -5.50 -46.60 20.30
CA MET A 544 -4.25 -45.96 19.85
C MET A 544 -4.02 -44.62 20.55
N GLY A 545 -4.26 -44.60 21.84
CA GLY A 545 -3.82 -43.51 22.70
C GLY A 545 -2.28 -43.36 22.64
N SER A 546 -1.85 -42.13 22.77
CA SER A 546 -0.54 -41.50 22.67
C SER A 546 0.75 -42.30 23.02
N GLU A 547 0.67 -43.50 23.48
CA GLU A 547 1.85 -44.30 23.91
C GLU A 547 2.58 -45.02 22.76
N HIS A 548 1.92 -45.26 21.60
CA HIS A 548 2.55 -45.99 20.50
C HIS A 548 2.96 -45.15 19.27
N ALA A 549 2.61 -43.89 19.23
CA ALA A 549 2.93 -43.02 18.09
C ALA A 549 4.42 -42.55 18.07
N PHE A 550 5.14 -42.75 19.17
CA PHE A 550 6.52 -42.30 19.33
C PHE A 550 7.56 -43.41 19.46
N GLU A 551 7.18 -44.69 19.33
CA GLU A 551 8.10 -45.83 19.42
C GLU A 551 8.48 -46.48 18.07
N LYS A 552 8.32 -45.77 16.95
CA LYS A 552 8.87 -46.29 15.69
C LYS A 552 9.62 -45.24 14.90
#